data_82f89d13d78cf38416ebf0eb3f04bc1c
#
_entry.id   82f89d13d78cf38416ebf0eb3f04bc1c
#
_cell.length_a   1.000
_cell.length_b   1.000
_cell.length_c   1.000
_cell.angle_alpha   90.00
_cell.angle_beta   90.00
_cell.angle_gamma   90.00
#
_symmetry.space_group_name_H-M   'P 1'
#
loop_
_entity.id
_entity.type
_entity.pdbx_description
1 polymer ?
#
loop_
_entity_poly.entity_id
_entity_poly.type
_entity_poly.pdbx_seq_one_letter_code
_entity_poly.pdbx_strand_id
1 'polypeptide(L)'
;MTIFRSLPAVALLLLAACRGDSGSASKRATTLVMTLPADADNFLPQFSINETSVQVASVLFERLAEIDDSLHYIGDAGFRPSLADSWTWAPDSLSIAFHIDPKAHWHDGVPVRSNDVLYSYHVNTSKVIGSPIGPLLANIDSVTARDSLAVVFWFHKRTLEQFYDATMQIRVLPAHLLESIPDSALSTSAFGRNPVGSGPYKFVRWVSGSTVEVDADTTFHRGRAKIDRIIWSIAHNPDAAMLRLFSGEANFTQVLRKQDMQQMPRHPELKSVRYPSMLVYFVRFNERARGGKHGAHAVFGDRDVRRALTMAVDRRRAVSTVFDSATLVAKGPITSAISTYDSNLPSIPYAPDSAAAILERRGWVMGKDGIRHKGATPLQFSMIIPVTSTQRQQMAVLMQDMLKKVGARMDIETMDFPTFGARASGHDFDAMFDGMSLDPTPSGIRQEWTTAATLGGGTSNPGYYTNATFDKTVDSAATTMDPALAIAQYRRAYAILIDDAPGMWMYELPSVAGMTQNLHPAPLRADLWFAHLADWTVGDGAAPKGASATLAAGTH
;
A
#
# COMPACT_ATOMS: atom_id res chain seq x y z
N MET A 1 36.28 -11.35 -83.36
CA MET A 1 37.74 -11.44 -83.52
C MET A 1 38.33 -11.44 -82.14
N THR A 2 38.67 -12.65 -81.72
CA THR A 2 39.95 -13.14 -81.13
C THR A 2 40.20 -12.64 -79.69
N ILE A 3 40.04 -13.57 -78.73
CA ILE A 3 41.07 -14.46 -78.14
C ILE A 3 41.86 -13.72 -77.02
N PHE A 4 42.09 -14.15 -75.78
CA PHE A 4 42.48 -15.35 -75.03
C PHE A 4 42.57 -15.00 -73.55
N ARG A 5 42.04 -15.88 -72.66
CA ARG A 5 42.79 -16.76 -71.74
C ARG A 5 43.83 -16.07 -70.83
N SER A 6 43.61 -16.16 -69.49
CA SER A 6 44.25 -17.19 -68.64
C SER A 6 44.00 -16.92 -67.16
N LEU A 7 43.46 -17.96 -66.48
CA LEU A 7 43.77 -18.21 -65.04
C LEU A 7 45.23 -18.70 -64.95
N PRO A 8 45.92 -18.62 -63.76
CA PRO A 8 45.50 -19.36 -62.59
C PRO A 8 45.96 -18.76 -61.24
N ALA A 9 45.31 -19.25 -60.18
CA ALA A 9 45.82 -19.87 -58.97
C ALA A 9 46.74 -19.08 -58.00
N VAL A 10 46.45 -19.38 -56.77
CA VAL A 10 47.26 -19.30 -55.51
C VAL A 10 46.86 -18.18 -54.60
N ALA A 11 46.05 -18.56 -53.60
CA ALA A 11 46.21 -18.09 -52.22
C ALA A 11 45.41 -18.97 -51.26
N LEU A 12 45.88 -20.19 -51.10
CA LEU A 12 45.75 -20.91 -49.85
C LEU A 12 46.89 -20.41 -48.92
N LEU A 13 46.59 -20.14 -47.67
CA LEU A 13 47.45 -19.88 -46.51
C LEU A 13 47.22 -18.52 -45.91
N LEU A 14 46.27 -18.49 -44.93
CA LEU A 14 46.37 -17.78 -43.67
C LEU A 14 45.24 -18.18 -42.74
N LEU A 15 45.18 -19.50 -42.42
CA LEU A 15 44.56 -20.01 -41.22
C LEU A 15 45.67 -20.09 -40.16
N ALA A 16 45.92 -19.01 -39.47
CA ALA A 16 46.78 -19.04 -38.30
C ALA A 16 46.29 -18.01 -37.29
N ALA A 17 45.86 -18.55 -36.15
CA ALA A 17 45.94 -17.91 -34.84
C ALA A 17 45.06 -16.67 -34.60
N CYS A 18 43.77 -16.91 -34.36
CA CYS A 18 43.13 -16.26 -33.23
C CYS A 18 42.76 -17.33 -32.20
N ARG A 19 43.78 -17.82 -31.47
CA ARG A 19 43.57 -18.22 -30.08
C ARG A 19 43.28 -16.93 -29.34
N GLY A 20 42.03 -16.48 -29.46
CA GLY A 20 41.51 -15.44 -28.62
C GLY A 20 41.50 -15.94 -27.19
N ASP A 21 42.21 -15.22 -26.40
CA ASP A 21 42.15 -15.10 -24.97
C ASP A 21 40.74 -15.51 -24.44
N SER A 22 40.74 -16.45 -23.50
CA SER A 22 39.58 -16.75 -22.67
C SER A 22 39.33 -15.53 -21.74
N GLY A 23 39.07 -14.39 -22.35
CA GLY A 23 38.64 -13.19 -21.69
C GLY A 23 37.30 -13.50 -21.03
N SER A 24 37.18 -13.30 -19.75
CA SER A 24 36.01 -13.36 -18.92
C SER A 24 34.78 -12.91 -19.72
N ALA A 25 33.85 -13.84 -19.93
CA ALA A 25 32.56 -13.48 -20.54
C ALA A 25 32.00 -12.30 -19.73
N SER A 26 32.00 -11.13 -20.35
CA SER A 26 31.43 -9.94 -19.71
C SER A 26 30.00 -10.31 -19.36
N LYS A 27 29.71 -10.37 -18.06
CA LYS A 27 28.40 -10.75 -17.53
C LYS A 27 27.39 -9.80 -18.18
N ARG A 28 26.49 -10.35 -19.00
CA ARG A 28 25.49 -9.55 -19.71
C ARG A 28 24.71 -8.75 -18.66
N ALA A 29 24.59 -7.44 -18.83
CA ALA A 29 23.88 -6.58 -17.88
C ALA A 29 22.45 -7.07 -17.69
N THR A 30 22.02 -7.24 -16.45
CA THR A 30 20.68 -7.71 -16.10
C THR A 30 19.69 -6.54 -16.13
N THR A 31 18.59 -6.70 -16.86
CA THR A 31 17.56 -5.67 -16.96
C THR A 31 16.22 -6.23 -16.46
N LEU A 32 15.53 -5.47 -15.62
CA LEU A 32 14.16 -5.71 -15.20
C LEU A 32 13.24 -4.68 -15.87
N VAL A 33 12.29 -5.17 -16.67
CA VAL A 33 11.23 -4.33 -17.25
C VAL A 33 9.93 -4.60 -16.51
N MET A 34 9.36 -3.55 -15.90
CA MET A 34 8.10 -3.61 -15.17
C MET A 34 7.03 -2.76 -15.85
N THR A 35 5.79 -3.23 -15.88
CA THR A 35 4.67 -2.45 -16.41
C THR A 35 4.00 -1.63 -15.32
N LEU A 36 3.64 -0.38 -15.63
CA LEU A 36 2.90 0.52 -14.75
C LEU A 36 1.73 1.20 -15.49
N PRO A 37 0.60 1.47 -14.80
CA PRO A 37 -0.62 1.96 -15.45
C PRO A 37 -0.60 3.46 -15.79
N ALA A 38 0.28 4.24 -15.17
CA ALA A 38 0.34 5.69 -15.32
C ALA A 38 1.78 6.19 -15.49
N ASP A 39 1.94 7.32 -16.17
CA ASP A 39 3.22 8.02 -16.22
C ASP A 39 3.58 8.61 -14.86
N ALA A 40 4.85 8.89 -14.62
CA ALA A 40 5.29 9.63 -13.45
C ALA A 40 4.75 11.08 -13.50
N ASP A 41 4.62 11.70 -12.32
CA ASP A 41 4.28 13.12 -12.18
C ASP A 41 5.49 13.96 -11.72
N ASN A 42 6.19 13.50 -10.70
CA ASN A 42 7.36 14.18 -10.14
C ASN A 42 8.20 13.19 -9.35
N PHE A 43 9.53 13.34 -9.33
CA PHE A 43 10.40 12.47 -8.54
C PHE A 43 10.87 13.10 -7.22
N LEU A 44 10.51 14.35 -6.93
CA LEU A 44 10.61 14.87 -5.56
C LEU A 44 9.57 14.16 -4.69
N PRO A 45 9.97 13.45 -3.64
CA PRO A 45 9.06 12.59 -2.87
C PRO A 45 7.82 13.30 -2.31
N GLN A 46 7.92 14.59 -1.97
CA GLN A 46 6.83 15.41 -1.43
C GLN A 46 5.73 15.72 -2.45
N PHE A 47 6.07 15.64 -3.74
CA PHE A 47 5.17 15.91 -4.87
C PHE A 47 4.87 14.66 -5.69
N SER A 48 5.42 13.51 -5.30
CA SER A 48 5.13 12.21 -5.92
C SER A 48 3.77 11.70 -5.45
N ILE A 49 2.74 11.90 -6.27
CA ILE A 49 1.36 11.58 -5.92
C ILE A 49 0.99 10.19 -6.43
N ASN A 50 1.42 9.84 -7.65
CA ASN A 50 1.06 8.56 -8.24
C ASN A 50 2.07 7.45 -7.90
N GLU A 51 1.62 6.21 -8.06
CA GLU A 51 2.39 5.03 -7.70
C GLU A 51 3.72 4.93 -8.48
N THR A 52 3.75 5.31 -9.75
CA THR A 52 4.97 5.29 -10.58
C THR A 52 6.06 6.16 -9.99
N SER A 53 5.71 7.40 -9.65
CA SER A 53 6.65 8.34 -9.03
C SER A 53 7.14 7.85 -7.67
N VAL A 54 6.24 7.29 -6.85
CA VAL A 54 6.60 6.73 -5.55
C VAL A 54 7.55 5.54 -5.67
N GLN A 55 7.32 4.63 -6.63
CA GLN A 55 8.20 3.49 -6.88
C GLN A 55 9.60 3.94 -7.30
N VAL A 56 9.69 4.86 -8.28
CA VAL A 56 10.98 5.40 -8.76
C VAL A 56 11.69 6.16 -7.63
N ALA A 57 11.00 7.07 -6.94
CA ALA A 57 11.58 7.81 -5.83
C ALA A 57 12.09 6.89 -4.71
N SER A 58 11.47 5.71 -4.54
CA SER A 58 11.85 4.77 -3.48
C SER A 58 13.22 4.12 -3.70
N VAL A 59 13.66 3.98 -4.93
CA VAL A 59 14.99 3.42 -5.26
C VAL A 59 16.04 4.50 -5.45
N LEU A 60 15.61 5.78 -5.59
CA LEU A 60 16.50 6.94 -5.74
C LEU A 60 16.85 7.59 -4.39
N PHE A 61 15.91 7.66 -3.45
CA PHE A 61 16.05 8.40 -2.19
C PHE A 61 15.90 7.50 -0.98
N GLU A 62 16.87 7.55 -0.10
CA GLU A 62 16.85 6.80 1.14
C GLU A 62 16.13 7.55 2.28
N ARG A 63 15.86 6.80 3.32
CA ARG A 63 15.41 7.27 4.64
C ARG A 63 16.53 7.08 5.66
N LEU A 64 16.38 7.62 6.88
CA LEU A 64 17.35 7.37 7.95
C LEU A 64 17.36 5.90 8.37
N ALA A 65 16.19 5.28 8.50
CA ALA A 65 16.02 3.87 8.74
C ALA A 65 14.84 3.33 7.93
N GLU A 66 14.82 2.02 7.69
CA GLU A 66 13.75 1.33 6.98
C GLU A 66 13.08 0.30 7.89
N ILE A 67 11.75 0.21 7.82
CA ILE A 67 11.02 -0.84 8.52
C ILE A 67 11.33 -2.21 7.88
N ASP A 68 11.46 -3.24 8.70
CA ASP A 68 11.69 -4.62 8.24
C ASP A 68 10.40 -5.30 7.75
N ASP A 69 10.50 -6.57 7.35
CA ASP A 69 9.39 -7.33 6.79
C ASP A 69 8.30 -7.69 7.81
N SER A 70 8.58 -7.53 9.11
CA SER A 70 7.59 -7.75 10.16
C SER A 70 6.54 -6.64 10.22
N LEU A 71 6.82 -5.50 9.60
CA LEU A 71 6.02 -4.27 9.69
C LEU A 71 5.70 -3.89 11.14
N HIS A 72 6.65 -4.14 12.04
CA HIS A 72 6.54 -3.79 13.44
C HIS A 72 7.01 -2.35 13.67
N TYR A 73 6.10 -1.40 13.52
CA TYR A 73 6.38 0.05 13.57
C TYR A 73 6.32 0.65 15.00
N ILE A 74 5.97 -0.15 16.02
CA ILE A 74 5.93 0.31 17.40
C ILE A 74 7.34 0.35 17.98
N GLY A 75 7.82 1.53 18.36
CA GLY A 75 9.21 1.74 18.77
C GLY A 75 10.17 1.59 17.59
N ASP A 76 11.40 1.16 17.86
CA ASP A 76 12.47 1.05 16.86
C ASP A 76 12.94 -0.40 16.59
N ALA A 77 12.41 -1.38 17.32
CA ALA A 77 12.84 -2.78 17.24
C ALA A 77 12.56 -3.44 15.87
N GLY A 78 11.55 -2.95 15.13
CA GLY A 78 11.21 -3.43 13.78
C GLY A 78 11.91 -2.64 12.66
N PHE A 79 12.99 -1.91 12.97
CA PHE A 79 13.69 -1.09 11.99
C PHE A 79 15.14 -1.52 11.81
N ARG A 80 15.66 -1.28 10.63
CA ARG A 80 17.04 -1.54 10.25
C ARG A 80 17.71 -0.26 9.73
N PRO A 81 19.04 -0.13 9.91
CA PRO A 81 19.80 0.97 9.35
C PRO A 81 19.59 1.18 7.85
N SER A 82 19.57 2.47 7.43
CA SER A 82 19.59 2.89 6.03
C SER A 82 20.62 4.00 5.83
N LEU A 83 20.26 5.27 5.68
CA LEU A 83 21.23 6.38 5.70
C LEU A 83 21.87 6.55 7.07
N ALA A 84 21.14 6.31 8.16
CA ALA A 84 21.75 6.23 9.48
C ALA A 84 22.23 4.80 9.72
N ASP A 85 23.48 4.66 10.19
CA ASP A 85 24.07 3.39 10.60
C ASP A 85 23.70 3.03 12.04
N SER A 86 23.29 4.02 12.84
CA SER A 86 22.93 3.85 14.24
C SER A 86 22.07 5.00 14.76
N TRP A 87 21.42 4.76 15.91
CA TRP A 87 20.65 5.79 16.62
C TRP A 87 20.67 5.57 18.13
N THR A 88 20.41 6.63 18.88
CA THR A 88 20.40 6.59 20.33
C THR A 88 19.29 7.49 20.88
N TRP A 89 18.42 6.91 21.71
CA TRP A 89 17.38 7.64 22.43
C TRP A 89 17.95 8.40 23.63
N ALA A 90 17.43 9.60 23.88
CA ALA A 90 17.61 10.24 25.17
C ALA A 90 16.86 9.46 26.27
N PRO A 91 17.29 9.55 27.55
CA PRO A 91 16.67 8.82 28.66
C PRO A 91 15.17 9.10 28.85
N ASP A 92 14.72 10.31 28.50
CA ASP A 92 13.32 10.71 28.57
C ASP A 92 12.52 10.31 27.33
N SER A 93 13.17 9.78 26.30
CA SER A 93 12.60 9.43 25.00
C SER A 93 11.90 10.61 24.27
N LEU A 94 12.24 11.85 24.63
CA LEU A 94 11.77 13.05 23.94
C LEU A 94 12.72 13.51 22.83
N SER A 95 13.83 12.84 22.65
CA SER A 95 14.69 13.03 21.49
C SER A 95 15.41 11.74 21.09
N ILE A 96 15.79 11.68 19.81
CA ILE A 96 16.60 10.60 19.24
C ILE A 96 17.70 11.21 18.36
N ALA A 97 18.92 10.75 18.57
CA ALA A 97 20.06 11.11 17.73
C ALA A 97 20.33 9.99 16.72
N PHE A 98 20.38 10.33 15.44
CA PHE A 98 20.80 9.45 14.36
C PHE A 98 22.21 9.79 13.94
N HIS A 99 23.02 8.78 13.69
CA HIS A 99 24.35 8.92 13.09
C HIS A 99 24.28 8.51 11.61
N ILE A 100 24.60 9.43 10.70
CA ILE A 100 24.61 9.20 9.25
C ILE A 100 25.84 8.39 8.88
N ASP A 101 25.68 7.34 8.06
CA ASP A 101 26.80 6.55 7.58
C ASP A 101 27.80 7.46 6.84
N PRO A 102 29.05 7.57 7.29
CA PRO A 102 30.06 8.42 6.67
C PRO A 102 30.40 8.05 5.23
N LYS A 103 30.03 6.83 4.79
CA LYS A 103 30.20 6.35 3.42
C LYS A 103 29.05 6.77 2.51
N ALA A 104 27.92 7.23 3.07
CA ALA A 104 26.75 7.64 2.28
C ALA A 104 27.08 8.90 1.45
N HIS A 105 26.70 8.85 0.17
CA HIS A 105 26.91 9.95 -0.77
C HIS A 105 25.78 10.04 -1.78
N TRP A 106 25.59 11.23 -2.29
CA TRP A 106 24.68 11.49 -3.39
C TRP A 106 25.21 10.92 -4.70
N HIS A 107 24.36 10.72 -5.70
CA HIS A 107 24.74 10.15 -6.98
C HIS A 107 25.75 11.01 -7.77
N ASP A 108 25.90 12.27 -7.41
CA ASP A 108 26.93 13.20 -7.92
C ASP A 108 28.25 13.13 -7.15
N GLY A 109 28.33 12.29 -6.12
CA GLY A 109 29.52 12.07 -5.31
C GLY A 109 29.65 12.97 -4.08
N VAL A 110 28.74 13.93 -3.87
CA VAL A 110 28.74 14.77 -2.66
C VAL A 110 28.33 13.91 -1.45
N PRO A 111 29.06 13.96 -0.31
CA PRO A 111 28.69 13.21 0.88
C PRO A 111 27.34 13.65 1.47
N VAL A 112 26.54 12.70 1.93
CA VAL A 112 25.31 13.00 2.69
C VAL A 112 25.69 13.55 4.07
N ARG A 113 25.01 14.60 4.52
CA ARG A 113 25.28 15.31 5.77
C ARG A 113 24.00 15.62 6.54
N SER A 114 24.16 15.98 7.80
CA SER A 114 23.06 16.40 8.67
C SER A 114 22.21 17.55 8.09
N ASN A 115 22.83 18.47 7.34
CA ASN A 115 22.10 19.55 6.66
C ASN A 115 21.06 19.02 5.65
N ASP A 116 21.33 17.90 4.99
CA ASP A 116 20.36 17.27 4.07
C ASP A 116 19.09 16.81 4.80
N VAL A 117 19.25 16.29 6.02
CA VAL A 117 18.11 15.88 6.86
C VAL A 117 17.33 17.08 7.37
N LEU A 118 18.03 18.13 7.83
CA LEU A 118 17.40 19.40 8.25
C LEU A 118 16.59 20.01 7.11
N TYR A 119 17.18 20.10 5.94
CA TYR A 119 16.52 20.60 4.73
C TYR A 119 15.28 19.76 4.37
N SER A 120 15.40 18.43 4.44
CA SER A 120 14.28 17.52 4.15
C SER A 120 13.13 17.70 5.13
N TYR A 121 13.42 17.91 6.41
CA TYR A 121 12.42 18.25 7.41
C TYR A 121 11.75 19.61 7.10
N HIS A 122 12.54 20.63 6.76
CA HIS A 122 12.01 21.94 6.33
C HIS A 122 11.04 21.79 5.16
N VAL A 123 11.45 21.10 4.10
CA VAL A 123 10.61 20.89 2.89
C VAL A 123 9.27 20.22 3.24
N ASN A 124 9.28 19.26 4.15
CA ASN A 124 8.05 18.56 4.55
C ASN A 124 7.15 19.38 5.49
N THR A 125 7.70 20.34 6.23
CA THR A 125 6.94 21.15 7.21
C THR A 125 6.65 22.58 6.74
N SER A 126 7.23 23.02 5.62
CA SER A 126 6.98 24.33 5.03
C SER A 126 5.52 24.51 4.61
N LYS A 127 4.89 25.55 5.14
CA LYS A 127 3.52 25.93 4.76
C LYS A 127 3.41 26.42 3.32
N VAL A 128 4.51 26.92 2.75
CA VAL A 128 4.57 27.39 1.36
C VAL A 128 4.55 26.20 0.40
N ILE A 129 5.28 25.13 0.74
CA ILE A 129 5.31 23.89 -0.04
C ILE A 129 4.00 23.12 0.12
N GLY A 130 3.42 23.10 1.32
CA GLY A 130 2.16 22.42 1.59
C GLY A 130 2.23 20.91 1.43
N SER A 131 3.35 20.30 1.84
CA SER A 131 3.54 18.85 1.77
C SER A 131 2.43 18.11 2.53
N PRO A 132 1.82 17.05 1.93
CA PRO A 132 0.84 16.22 2.61
C PRO A 132 1.43 15.46 3.80
N ILE A 133 2.75 15.34 3.89
CA ILE A 133 3.47 14.70 4.99
C ILE A 133 3.53 15.60 6.24
N GLY A 134 3.47 16.92 6.07
CA GLY A 134 3.61 17.88 7.18
C GLY A 134 2.73 17.58 8.41
N PRO A 135 1.43 17.32 8.26
CA PRO A 135 0.55 16.95 9.37
C PRO A 135 0.97 15.66 10.11
N LEU A 136 1.60 14.71 9.42
CA LEU A 136 2.09 13.46 10.02
C LEU A 136 3.32 13.69 10.90
N LEU A 137 4.06 14.78 10.67
CA LEU A 137 5.23 15.18 11.45
C LEU A 137 4.89 16.07 12.65
N ALA A 138 3.63 16.30 12.94
CA ALA A 138 3.18 17.27 13.97
C ALA A 138 3.68 16.96 15.40
N ASN A 139 4.13 15.74 15.68
CA ASN A 139 4.75 15.39 16.96
C ASN A 139 6.24 15.73 17.02
N ILE A 140 6.88 16.03 15.88
CA ILE A 140 8.28 16.47 15.83
C ILE A 140 8.31 17.98 16.08
N ASP A 141 8.90 18.39 17.20
CA ASP A 141 9.08 19.80 17.57
C ASP A 141 10.11 20.47 16.66
N SER A 142 11.27 19.83 16.53
CA SER A 142 12.38 20.35 15.75
C SER A 142 13.37 19.26 15.36
N VAL A 143 14.22 19.58 14.38
CA VAL A 143 15.36 18.73 13.97
C VAL A 143 16.60 19.61 14.00
N THR A 144 17.66 19.15 14.69
CA THR A 144 18.90 19.92 14.86
C THR A 144 20.12 19.07 14.53
N ALA A 145 21.17 19.69 13.98
CA ALA A 145 22.46 19.04 13.77
C ALA A 145 23.35 19.20 15.00
N ARG A 146 23.99 18.13 15.45
CA ARG A 146 25.09 18.20 16.43
C ARG A 146 26.43 18.44 15.73
N ASP A 147 26.62 17.80 14.61
CA ASP A 147 27.76 17.91 13.73
C ASP A 147 27.36 17.52 12.30
N SER A 148 28.32 17.35 11.40
CA SER A 148 28.05 17.03 9.99
C SER A 148 27.44 15.65 9.74
N LEU A 149 27.49 14.72 10.72
CA LEU A 149 26.99 13.35 10.60
C LEU A 149 25.94 13.00 11.65
N ALA A 150 25.71 13.87 12.65
CA ALA A 150 24.77 13.60 13.73
C ALA A 150 23.59 14.56 13.70
N VAL A 151 22.38 14.02 13.61
CA VAL A 151 21.12 14.78 13.61
C VAL A 151 20.23 14.31 14.74
N VAL A 152 19.54 15.25 15.39
CA VAL A 152 18.66 14.97 16.52
C VAL A 152 17.25 15.43 16.20
N PHE A 153 16.30 14.53 16.35
CA PHE A 153 14.87 14.80 16.31
C PHE A 153 14.35 15.02 17.73
N TRP A 154 13.63 16.10 17.93
CA TRP A 154 13.00 16.48 19.19
C TRP A 154 11.49 16.33 19.07
N PHE A 155 10.83 15.78 20.08
CA PHE A 155 9.41 15.47 20.07
C PHE A 155 8.65 16.25 21.14
N HIS A 156 7.44 16.72 20.81
CA HIS A 156 6.55 17.39 21.77
C HIS A 156 6.09 16.43 22.87
N LYS A 157 5.88 15.18 22.55
CA LYS A 157 5.43 14.14 23.49
C LYS A 157 5.92 12.76 23.06
N ARG A 158 5.99 11.86 24.04
CA ARG A 158 6.30 10.44 23.79
C ARG A 158 5.12 9.77 23.12
N THR A 159 5.38 9.07 22.03
CA THR A 159 4.44 8.18 21.34
C THR A 159 5.18 6.93 20.85
N LEU A 160 4.45 5.84 20.66
CA LEU A 160 5.07 4.61 20.13
C LEU A 160 5.44 4.70 18.65
N GLU A 161 4.87 5.66 17.94
CA GLU A 161 5.07 5.85 16.48
C GLU A 161 6.14 6.90 16.18
N GLN A 162 6.72 7.57 17.18
CA GLN A 162 7.66 8.69 16.97
C GLN A 162 8.91 8.28 16.16
N PHE A 163 9.36 7.03 16.27
CA PHE A 163 10.46 6.52 15.44
C PHE A 163 10.02 6.37 13.97
N TYR A 164 8.83 5.83 13.76
CA TYR A 164 8.21 5.74 12.44
C TYR A 164 8.06 7.12 11.80
N ASP A 165 7.55 8.10 12.55
CA ASP A 165 7.37 9.47 12.06
C ASP A 165 8.71 10.10 11.64
N ALA A 166 9.76 9.92 12.43
CA ALA A 166 11.09 10.48 12.15
C ALA A 166 11.79 9.81 10.95
N THR A 167 11.48 8.54 10.66
CA THR A 167 12.20 7.76 9.65
C THR A 167 11.39 7.50 8.39
N MET A 168 10.17 6.95 8.51
CA MET A 168 9.41 6.48 7.36
C MET A 168 8.71 7.59 6.57
N GLN A 169 8.40 8.71 7.23
CA GLN A 169 7.72 9.83 6.58
C GLN A 169 8.67 10.72 5.77
N ILE A 170 9.97 10.72 6.08
CA ILE A 170 10.95 11.62 5.48
C ILE A 170 11.93 10.82 4.61
N ARG A 171 11.93 11.09 3.30
CA ARG A 171 13.05 10.76 2.41
C ARG A 171 14.02 11.91 2.40
N VAL A 172 15.31 11.61 2.54
CA VAL A 172 16.35 12.64 2.62
C VAL A 172 16.63 13.20 1.23
N LEU A 173 16.77 14.52 1.13
CA LEU A 173 16.94 15.29 -0.10
C LEU A 173 18.30 16.00 -0.13
N PRO A 174 18.92 16.19 -1.31
CA PRO A 174 20.21 16.86 -1.46
C PRO A 174 20.08 18.38 -1.27
N ALA A 175 20.36 18.85 -0.05
CA ALA A 175 20.29 20.28 0.28
C ALA A 175 21.19 21.12 -0.64
N HIS A 176 22.39 20.64 -0.98
CA HIS A 176 23.35 21.35 -1.84
C HIS A 176 22.83 21.65 -3.25
N LEU A 177 21.80 20.95 -3.73
CA LEU A 177 21.17 21.18 -5.03
C LEU A 177 19.84 21.93 -4.91
N LEU A 178 19.17 21.88 -3.77
CA LEU A 178 17.79 22.32 -3.64
C LEU A 178 17.60 23.54 -2.75
N GLU A 179 18.46 23.79 -1.77
CA GLU A 179 18.27 24.87 -0.79
C GLU A 179 18.32 26.28 -1.39
N SER A 180 18.92 26.44 -2.59
CA SER A 180 18.92 27.71 -3.33
C SER A 180 17.64 27.96 -4.11
N ILE A 181 16.77 26.94 -4.25
CA ILE A 181 15.48 27.04 -4.95
C ILE A 181 14.44 27.55 -3.94
N PRO A 182 13.71 28.64 -4.23
CA PRO A 182 12.64 29.08 -3.35
C PRO A 182 11.57 28.00 -3.16
N ASP A 183 11.02 27.86 -1.94
CA ASP A 183 9.98 26.88 -1.62
C ASP A 183 8.82 26.86 -2.61
N SER A 184 8.38 28.05 -3.06
CA SER A 184 7.29 28.21 -4.04
C SER A 184 7.60 27.69 -5.44
N ALA A 185 8.88 27.51 -5.78
CA ALA A 185 9.34 27.04 -7.10
C ALA A 185 9.78 25.56 -7.08
N LEU A 186 9.86 24.95 -5.90
CA LEU A 186 10.43 23.61 -5.74
C LEU A 186 9.65 22.55 -6.53
N SER A 187 8.31 22.59 -6.51
CA SER A 187 7.45 21.62 -7.21
C SER A 187 7.61 21.64 -8.74
N THR A 188 8.02 22.78 -9.31
CA THR A 188 8.21 22.96 -10.76
C THR A 188 9.67 22.97 -11.16
N SER A 189 10.57 22.72 -10.22
CA SER A 189 12.02 22.70 -10.48
C SER A 189 12.40 21.56 -11.43
N ALA A 190 13.47 21.76 -12.20
CA ALA A 190 14.01 20.74 -13.10
C ALA A 190 14.45 19.47 -12.37
N PHE A 191 14.74 19.58 -11.07
CA PHE A 191 15.13 18.46 -10.22
C PHE A 191 14.06 17.37 -10.17
N GLY A 192 12.76 17.73 -10.14
CA GLY A 192 11.66 16.76 -10.14
C GLY A 192 11.61 15.87 -11.39
N ARG A 193 12.31 16.22 -12.47
CA ARG A 193 12.43 15.43 -13.69
C ARG A 193 13.82 14.80 -13.90
N ASN A 194 14.83 15.30 -13.24
CA ASN A 194 16.20 14.81 -13.32
C ASN A 194 16.82 14.76 -11.93
N PRO A 195 16.36 13.85 -11.06
CA PRO A 195 16.75 13.82 -9.67
C PRO A 195 18.15 13.26 -9.45
N VAL A 196 18.82 13.77 -8.41
CA VAL A 196 20.04 13.22 -7.84
C VAL A 196 19.68 12.66 -6.48
N GLY A 197 19.77 11.35 -6.31
CA GLY A 197 19.44 10.64 -5.07
C GLY A 197 20.68 10.11 -4.35
N SER A 198 20.45 9.35 -3.26
CA SER A 198 21.47 8.61 -2.51
C SER A 198 21.23 7.10 -2.53
N GLY A 199 20.16 6.64 -3.18
CA GLY A 199 19.67 5.28 -3.15
C GLY A 199 20.46 4.29 -4.02
N PRO A 200 20.04 3.02 -4.03
CA PRO A 200 20.75 1.94 -4.75
C PRO A 200 20.72 2.07 -6.29
N TYR A 201 19.90 2.95 -6.82
CA TYR A 201 19.80 3.21 -8.25
C TYR A 201 19.94 4.70 -8.57
N LYS A 202 20.60 5.01 -9.71
CA LYS A 202 20.76 6.35 -10.28
C LYS A 202 19.75 6.57 -11.39
N PHE A 203 19.17 7.75 -11.45
CA PHE A 203 18.27 8.15 -12.53
C PHE A 203 19.04 8.23 -13.86
N VAL A 204 18.44 7.70 -14.93
CA VAL A 204 18.99 7.73 -16.29
C VAL A 204 18.15 8.64 -17.19
N ARG A 205 16.87 8.34 -17.34
CA ARG A 205 15.97 9.14 -18.17
C ARG A 205 14.49 8.86 -17.88
N TRP A 206 13.68 9.83 -18.25
CA TRP A 206 12.23 9.73 -18.27
C TRP A 206 11.71 10.19 -19.63
N VAL A 207 11.13 9.27 -20.40
CA VAL A 207 10.41 9.54 -21.64
C VAL A 207 8.92 9.54 -21.31
N SER A 208 8.34 10.73 -21.26
CA SER A 208 6.94 10.91 -20.82
C SER A 208 5.97 10.04 -21.62
N GLY A 209 5.05 9.38 -20.91
CA GLY A 209 4.07 8.46 -21.49
C GLY A 209 4.66 7.13 -21.98
N SER A 210 5.95 6.88 -21.80
CA SER A 210 6.63 5.69 -22.33
C SER A 210 7.42 4.93 -21.26
N THR A 211 8.54 5.50 -20.78
CA THR A 211 9.44 4.79 -19.86
C THR A 211 10.11 5.72 -18.85
N VAL A 212 10.41 5.14 -17.68
CA VAL A 212 11.39 5.68 -16.74
C VAL A 212 12.49 4.63 -16.56
N GLU A 213 13.76 5.06 -16.56
CA GLU A 213 14.93 4.17 -16.47
C GLU A 213 15.87 4.61 -15.36
N VAL A 214 16.38 3.61 -14.64
CA VAL A 214 17.43 3.80 -13.63
C VAL A 214 18.49 2.72 -13.77
N ASP A 215 19.74 3.04 -13.43
CA ASP A 215 20.88 2.12 -13.41
C ASP A 215 21.35 1.92 -11.95
N ALA A 216 21.81 0.70 -11.64
CA ALA A 216 22.36 0.40 -10.32
C ALA A 216 23.57 1.29 -10.01
N ASP A 217 23.58 1.91 -8.84
CA ASP A 217 24.76 2.60 -8.34
C ASP A 217 25.80 1.57 -7.89
N THR A 218 26.92 1.53 -8.61
CA THR A 218 28.04 0.62 -8.30
C THR A 218 28.78 1.00 -7.04
N THR A 219 28.59 2.22 -6.55
CA THR A 219 29.27 2.80 -5.39
C THR A 219 28.35 2.94 -4.17
N PHE A 220 27.12 2.43 -4.26
CA PHE A 220 26.15 2.52 -3.17
C PHE A 220 26.71 1.98 -1.84
N HIS A 221 26.63 2.76 -0.78
CA HIS A 221 27.32 2.52 0.50
C HIS A 221 26.92 1.21 1.19
N ARG A 222 25.71 0.68 0.93
CA ARG A 222 25.24 -0.60 1.46
C ARG A 222 25.41 -1.78 0.49
N GLY A 223 26.16 -1.59 -0.58
CA GLY A 223 26.43 -2.60 -1.60
C GLY A 223 25.52 -2.49 -2.83
N ARG A 224 26.08 -2.83 -3.97
CA ARG A 224 25.44 -2.71 -5.28
C ARG A 224 24.15 -3.52 -5.36
N ALA A 225 23.11 -2.95 -5.97
CA ALA A 225 21.90 -3.66 -6.34
C ALA A 225 22.19 -4.85 -7.29
N LYS A 226 21.36 -5.89 -7.21
CA LYS A 226 21.58 -7.16 -7.94
C LYS A 226 21.21 -7.08 -9.41
N ILE A 227 20.26 -6.20 -9.76
CA ILE A 227 19.81 -5.91 -11.13
C ILE A 227 20.49 -4.65 -11.59
N ASP A 228 21.11 -4.68 -12.79
CA ASP A 228 21.91 -3.56 -13.30
C ASP A 228 21.05 -2.38 -13.76
N ARG A 229 19.85 -2.67 -14.32
CA ARG A 229 18.95 -1.65 -14.86
C ARG A 229 17.49 -2.01 -14.57
N ILE A 230 16.70 -1.01 -14.17
CA ILE A 230 15.24 -1.12 -14.07
C ILE A 230 14.60 -0.16 -15.07
N ILE A 231 13.60 -0.66 -15.79
CA ILE A 231 12.79 0.11 -16.73
C ILE A 231 11.33 -0.02 -16.33
N TRP A 232 10.70 1.08 -15.95
CA TRP A 232 9.24 1.16 -15.81
C TRP A 232 8.65 1.52 -17.17
N SER A 233 7.91 0.57 -17.76
CA SER A 233 7.26 0.68 -19.05
C SER A 233 5.79 1.04 -18.86
N ILE A 234 5.37 2.23 -19.32
CA ILE A 234 4.03 2.73 -19.08
C ILE A 234 3.04 2.00 -20.00
N ALA A 235 2.04 1.36 -19.39
CA ALA A 235 0.97 0.63 -20.07
C ALA A 235 -0.37 1.14 -19.54
N HIS A 236 -0.97 2.12 -20.21
CA HIS A 236 -2.13 2.89 -19.75
C HIS A 236 -3.41 2.07 -19.46
N ASN A 237 -3.40 0.79 -19.80
CA ASN A 237 -4.48 -0.12 -19.45
C ASN A 237 -3.96 -1.51 -19.11
N PRO A 238 -4.70 -2.30 -18.32
CA PRO A 238 -4.27 -3.62 -17.90
C PRO A 238 -4.03 -4.62 -19.04
N ASP A 239 -4.76 -4.50 -20.16
CA ASP A 239 -4.59 -5.43 -21.30
C ASP A 239 -3.26 -5.17 -21.99
N ALA A 240 -2.84 -3.92 -22.15
CA ALA A 240 -1.52 -3.58 -22.66
C ALA A 240 -0.39 -4.06 -21.75
N ALA A 241 -0.56 -3.95 -20.42
CA ALA A 241 0.39 -4.49 -19.46
C ALA A 241 0.56 -6.02 -19.61
N MET A 242 -0.56 -6.72 -19.73
CA MET A 242 -0.56 -8.19 -19.93
C MET A 242 0.04 -8.60 -21.27
N LEU A 243 -0.25 -7.84 -22.35
CA LEU A 243 0.34 -8.11 -23.65
C LEU A 243 1.87 -8.05 -23.59
N ARG A 244 2.44 -7.03 -22.94
CA ARG A 244 3.89 -6.91 -22.77
C ARG A 244 4.49 -8.03 -21.93
N LEU A 245 3.78 -8.52 -20.89
CA LEU A 245 4.23 -9.65 -20.12
C LEU A 245 4.20 -10.94 -20.95
N PHE A 246 3.11 -11.21 -21.70
CA PHE A 246 2.94 -12.40 -22.52
C PHE A 246 3.87 -12.41 -23.74
N SER A 247 4.22 -11.24 -24.30
CA SER A 247 5.19 -11.13 -25.41
C SER A 247 6.66 -11.23 -24.95
N GLY A 248 6.92 -11.16 -23.63
CA GLY A 248 8.27 -11.12 -23.09
C GLY A 248 8.94 -9.73 -23.15
N GLU A 249 8.20 -8.68 -23.51
CA GLU A 249 8.69 -7.29 -23.45
C GLU A 249 8.82 -6.79 -22.02
N ALA A 250 8.04 -7.34 -21.09
CA ALA A 250 8.14 -7.08 -19.67
C ALA A 250 8.43 -8.34 -18.87
N ASN A 251 9.15 -8.18 -17.76
CA ASN A 251 9.45 -9.27 -16.82
C ASN A 251 8.46 -9.34 -15.66
N PHE A 252 7.75 -8.24 -15.37
CA PHE A 252 6.91 -8.12 -14.20
C PHE A 252 5.70 -7.20 -14.45
N THR A 253 4.55 -7.63 -13.94
CA THR A 253 3.36 -6.79 -13.75
C THR A 253 2.83 -6.97 -12.33
N GLN A 254 2.49 -5.87 -11.68
CA GLN A 254 2.08 -5.84 -10.27
C GLN A 254 0.73 -6.53 -10.03
N VAL A 255 -0.19 -6.44 -10.99
CA VAL A 255 -1.58 -6.88 -10.80
C VAL A 255 -2.00 -7.82 -11.92
N LEU A 256 -2.35 -9.06 -11.56
CA LEU A 256 -3.06 -10.01 -12.41
C LEU A 256 -4.54 -10.02 -12.02
N ARG A 257 -5.42 -9.76 -12.99
CA ARG A 257 -6.86 -9.95 -12.83
C ARG A 257 -7.21 -11.44 -12.94
N LYS A 258 -8.40 -11.83 -12.52
CA LYS A 258 -8.89 -13.22 -12.64
C LYS A 258 -8.77 -13.78 -14.06
N GLN A 259 -9.13 -12.98 -15.07
CA GLN A 259 -9.03 -13.38 -16.49
C GLN A 259 -7.57 -13.58 -16.94
N ASP A 260 -6.64 -12.79 -16.40
CA ASP A 260 -5.21 -12.90 -16.70
C ASP A 260 -4.65 -14.19 -16.10
N MET A 261 -5.01 -14.50 -14.85
CA MET A 261 -4.63 -15.75 -14.18
C MET A 261 -5.13 -17.00 -14.92
N GLN A 262 -6.29 -16.93 -15.58
CA GLN A 262 -6.81 -18.02 -16.40
C GLN A 262 -5.97 -18.28 -17.67
N GLN A 263 -5.21 -17.29 -18.13
CA GLN A 263 -4.33 -17.42 -19.29
C GLN A 263 -2.92 -17.89 -18.92
N MET A 264 -2.47 -17.68 -17.68
CA MET A 264 -1.12 -18.04 -17.20
C MET A 264 -0.72 -19.50 -17.51
N PRO A 265 -1.60 -20.53 -17.42
CA PRO A 265 -1.22 -21.91 -17.79
C PRO A 265 -0.79 -22.10 -19.24
N ARG A 266 -1.11 -21.16 -20.14
CA ARG A 266 -0.68 -21.17 -21.54
C ARG A 266 0.71 -20.58 -21.76
N HIS A 267 1.28 -20.01 -20.70
CA HIS A 267 2.55 -19.30 -20.68
C HIS A 267 3.49 -19.91 -19.62
N PRO A 268 4.09 -21.10 -19.92
CA PRO A 268 4.94 -21.81 -18.96
C PRO A 268 6.21 -21.05 -18.59
N GLU A 269 6.62 -20.05 -19.38
CA GLU A 269 7.72 -19.12 -19.12
C GLU A 269 7.38 -18.09 -18.02
N LEU A 270 6.10 -18.01 -17.60
CA LEU A 270 5.62 -17.08 -16.60
C LEU A 270 5.16 -17.80 -15.32
N LYS A 271 5.15 -17.07 -14.22
CA LYS A 271 4.57 -17.48 -12.94
C LYS A 271 3.78 -16.34 -12.31
N SER A 272 2.82 -16.68 -11.47
CA SER A 272 2.15 -15.72 -10.60
C SER A 272 2.65 -15.85 -9.18
N VAL A 273 2.78 -14.72 -8.49
CA VAL A 273 3.15 -14.65 -7.07
C VAL A 273 2.08 -13.86 -6.34
N ARG A 274 1.52 -14.49 -5.32
CA ARG A 274 0.53 -13.87 -4.44
C ARG A 274 1.26 -13.29 -3.23
N TYR A 275 0.86 -12.09 -2.81
CA TYR A 275 1.41 -11.44 -1.63
C TYR A 275 0.32 -10.68 -0.87
N PRO A 276 0.47 -10.48 0.45
CA PRO A 276 -0.50 -9.75 1.24
C PRO A 276 -0.60 -8.29 0.79
N SER A 277 -1.73 -7.66 1.03
CA SER A 277 -1.92 -6.23 0.81
C SER A 277 -2.53 -5.55 2.03
N MET A 278 -2.47 -4.22 2.04
CA MET A 278 -3.10 -3.39 3.06
C MET A 278 -4.55 -3.03 2.73
N LEU A 279 -5.19 -3.74 1.78
CA LEU A 279 -6.53 -3.45 1.31
C LEU A 279 -7.57 -4.30 2.05
N VAL A 280 -8.49 -3.64 2.75
CA VAL A 280 -9.69 -4.26 3.33
C VAL A 280 -10.94 -3.67 2.70
N TYR A 281 -11.89 -4.54 2.38
CA TYR A 281 -13.17 -4.17 1.79
C TYR A 281 -14.31 -4.56 2.71
N PHE A 282 -15.29 -3.67 2.83
CA PHE A 282 -16.42 -3.83 3.74
C PHE A 282 -17.61 -3.01 3.29
N VAL A 283 -18.80 -3.34 3.79
CA VAL A 283 -19.97 -2.48 3.64
C VAL A 283 -20.02 -1.57 4.86
N ARG A 284 -19.84 -0.28 4.66
CA ARG A 284 -19.99 0.74 5.71
C ARG A 284 -21.47 1.11 5.85
N PHE A 285 -21.95 1.12 7.07
CA PHE A 285 -23.30 1.58 7.39
C PHE A 285 -23.28 3.03 7.83
N ASN A 286 -24.30 3.79 7.42
CA ASN A 286 -24.54 5.12 7.95
C ASN A 286 -25.44 5.01 9.19
N GLU A 287 -24.95 5.38 10.35
CA GLU A 287 -25.71 5.29 11.61
C GLU A 287 -26.66 6.45 11.82
N ARG A 288 -26.57 7.50 10.98
CA ARG A 288 -27.47 8.66 10.96
C ARG A 288 -28.28 8.73 9.67
N ALA A 289 -29.33 9.56 9.70
CA ALA A 289 -30.13 9.83 8.52
C ALA A 289 -29.27 10.46 7.40
N ARG A 290 -29.57 10.12 6.15
CA ARG A 290 -28.83 10.55 4.95
C ARG A 290 -28.64 12.06 4.87
N GLY A 291 -27.52 12.50 4.30
CA GLY A 291 -27.20 13.91 4.09
C GLY A 291 -26.90 14.67 5.38
N GLY A 292 -26.37 14.00 6.41
CA GLY A 292 -26.01 14.62 7.68
C GLY A 292 -27.20 15.12 8.52
N LYS A 293 -28.43 14.70 8.18
CA LYS A 293 -29.64 15.07 8.92
C LYS A 293 -29.57 14.57 10.36
N HIS A 294 -30.20 15.30 11.27
CA HIS A 294 -30.31 14.91 12.66
C HIS A 294 -31.15 13.63 12.83
N GLY A 295 -30.71 12.76 13.74
CA GLY A 295 -31.40 11.55 14.10
C GLY A 295 -30.67 10.28 13.66
N ALA A 296 -31.01 9.17 14.33
CA ALA A 296 -30.51 7.85 14.00
C ALA A 296 -31.09 7.36 12.67
N HIS A 297 -30.31 6.62 11.89
CA HIS A 297 -30.80 5.94 10.70
C HIS A 297 -31.88 4.92 11.09
N ALA A 298 -32.97 4.87 10.34
CA ALA A 298 -34.13 4.02 10.67
C ALA A 298 -33.75 2.52 10.78
N VAL A 299 -32.82 2.05 9.96
CA VAL A 299 -32.32 0.67 9.95
C VAL A 299 -30.99 0.57 10.71
N PHE A 300 -30.00 1.37 10.36
CA PHE A 300 -28.61 1.21 10.84
C PHE A 300 -28.31 1.96 12.14
N GLY A 301 -29.20 2.76 12.68
CA GLY A 301 -29.07 3.38 14.00
C GLY A 301 -29.10 2.38 15.15
N ASP A 302 -29.59 1.16 14.94
CA ASP A 302 -29.66 0.09 15.92
C ASP A 302 -28.53 -0.93 15.69
N ARG A 303 -27.61 -1.07 16.67
CA ARG A 303 -26.47 -2.01 16.63
C ARG A 303 -26.93 -3.45 16.36
N ASP A 304 -27.99 -3.91 17.04
CA ASP A 304 -28.44 -5.30 16.89
C ASP A 304 -28.98 -5.57 15.49
N VAL A 305 -29.57 -4.57 14.83
CA VAL A 305 -30.00 -4.66 13.43
C VAL A 305 -28.79 -4.77 12.51
N ARG A 306 -27.75 -3.93 12.69
CA ARG A 306 -26.51 -4.03 11.92
C ARG A 306 -25.87 -5.41 12.04
N ARG A 307 -25.80 -5.94 13.27
CA ARG A 307 -25.29 -7.28 13.54
C ARG A 307 -26.12 -8.36 12.87
N ALA A 308 -27.47 -8.28 12.99
CA ALA A 308 -28.38 -9.23 12.35
C ALA A 308 -28.22 -9.25 10.82
N LEU A 309 -28.14 -8.09 10.17
CA LEU A 309 -27.91 -8.01 8.74
C LEU A 309 -26.54 -8.57 8.34
N THR A 310 -25.50 -8.38 9.16
CA THR A 310 -24.19 -9.01 8.97
C THR A 310 -24.26 -10.54 9.13
N MET A 311 -24.99 -11.05 10.10
CA MET A 311 -25.21 -12.51 10.31
C MET A 311 -26.04 -13.14 9.18
N ALA A 312 -26.86 -12.38 8.47
CA ALA A 312 -27.67 -12.87 7.35
C ALA A 312 -26.86 -13.12 6.08
N VAL A 313 -25.62 -12.58 5.97
CA VAL A 313 -24.80 -12.68 4.78
C VAL A 313 -23.70 -13.75 4.97
N ASP A 314 -23.73 -14.80 4.16
CA ASP A 314 -22.63 -15.76 4.03
C ASP A 314 -21.47 -15.10 3.25
N ARG A 315 -20.64 -14.38 4.01
CA ARG A 315 -19.48 -13.66 3.46
C ARG A 315 -18.47 -14.60 2.81
N ARG A 316 -18.26 -15.79 3.38
CA ARG A 316 -17.35 -16.79 2.81
C ARG A 316 -17.83 -17.24 1.42
N ARG A 317 -19.11 -17.58 1.29
CA ARG A 317 -19.70 -17.95 0.00
C ARG A 317 -19.64 -16.81 -1.00
N ALA A 318 -19.97 -15.57 -0.57
CA ALA A 318 -19.92 -14.39 -1.45
C ALA A 318 -18.51 -14.16 -1.98
N VAL A 319 -17.50 -14.20 -1.11
CA VAL A 319 -16.09 -14.00 -1.45
C VAL A 319 -15.59 -15.11 -2.39
N SER A 320 -15.82 -16.39 -2.05
CA SER A 320 -15.34 -17.52 -2.88
C SER A 320 -16.03 -17.61 -4.25
N THR A 321 -17.25 -17.06 -4.38
CA THR A 321 -17.95 -17.01 -5.68
C THR A 321 -17.35 -15.95 -6.61
N VAL A 322 -17.00 -14.78 -6.06
CA VAL A 322 -16.49 -13.64 -6.85
C VAL A 322 -14.99 -13.75 -7.10
N PHE A 323 -14.25 -14.15 -6.08
CA PHE A 323 -12.81 -14.34 -6.13
C PHE A 323 -12.43 -15.83 -6.17
N ASP A 324 -11.25 -16.16 -5.75
CA ASP A 324 -10.79 -17.52 -5.53
C ASP A 324 -10.79 -17.89 -4.03
N SER A 325 -10.50 -19.16 -3.74
CA SER A 325 -10.49 -19.69 -2.38
C SER A 325 -9.39 -19.10 -1.47
N ALA A 326 -8.42 -18.39 -2.04
CA ALA A 326 -7.31 -17.81 -1.29
C ALA A 326 -7.58 -16.36 -0.84
N THR A 327 -8.69 -15.76 -1.27
CA THR A 327 -9.13 -14.44 -0.77
C THR A 327 -9.76 -14.63 0.60
N LEU A 328 -9.22 -13.94 1.60
CA LEU A 328 -9.64 -14.08 2.99
C LEU A 328 -10.90 -13.26 3.27
N VAL A 329 -11.81 -13.82 4.07
CA VAL A 329 -12.89 -13.02 4.67
C VAL A 329 -12.27 -12.13 5.75
N ALA A 330 -12.46 -10.83 5.64
CA ALA A 330 -11.96 -9.87 6.62
C ALA A 330 -12.63 -10.09 7.97
N LYS A 331 -11.84 -10.11 9.04
CA LYS A 331 -12.33 -10.24 10.41
C LYS A 331 -12.76 -8.91 11.02
N GLY A 332 -12.15 -7.81 10.57
CA GLY A 332 -12.36 -6.50 11.16
C GLY A 332 -11.83 -5.38 10.26
N PRO A 333 -11.57 -4.21 10.83
CA PRO A 333 -11.09 -3.02 10.13
C PRO A 333 -9.60 -3.06 9.79
N ILE A 334 -8.97 -4.23 9.86
CA ILE A 334 -7.54 -4.43 9.61
C ILE A 334 -7.33 -5.63 8.71
N THR A 335 -6.15 -5.72 8.10
CA THR A 335 -5.72 -6.89 7.34
C THR A 335 -4.76 -7.75 8.13
N SER A 336 -4.62 -9.01 7.72
CA SER A 336 -3.67 -9.97 8.31
C SER A 336 -2.20 -9.56 8.16
N ALA A 337 -1.92 -8.56 7.33
CA ALA A 337 -0.57 -8.03 7.12
C ALA A 337 -0.10 -7.04 8.22
N ILE A 338 -1.01 -6.51 9.03
CA ILE A 338 -0.67 -5.54 10.08
C ILE A 338 -0.19 -6.27 11.34
N SER A 339 0.91 -5.81 11.93
CA SER A 339 1.55 -6.44 13.09
C SER A 339 0.65 -6.55 14.34
N THR A 340 -0.37 -5.69 14.46
CA THR A 340 -1.37 -5.76 15.53
C THR A 340 -2.50 -6.75 15.27
N TYR A 341 -2.56 -7.36 14.07
CA TYR A 341 -3.57 -8.37 13.75
C TYR A 341 -3.50 -9.56 14.71
N ASP A 342 -4.67 -10.11 15.01
CA ASP A 342 -4.80 -11.35 15.79
C ASP A 342 -5.79 -12.28 15.09
N SER A 343 -5.34 -13.50 14.81
CA SER A 343 -6.20 -14.52 14.22
C SER A 343 -7.36 -14.92 15.14
N ASN A 344 -7.27 -14.63 16.44
CA ASN A 344 -8.32 -14.87 17.44
C ASN A 344 -9.31 -13.72 17.58
N LEU A 345 -9.19 -12.63 16.81
CA LEU A 345 -10.20 -11.57 16.81
C LEU A 345 -11.59 -12.16 16.57
N PRO A 346 -12.61 -11.67 17.30
CA PRO A 346 -13.98 -12.14 17.12
C PRO A 346 -14.45 -11.86 15.68
N SER A 347 -15.42 -12.62 15.24
CA SER A 347 -16.10 -12.35 13.97
C SER A 347 -17.60 -12.60 14.13
N ILE A 348 -18.43 -11.82 13.45
CA ILE A 348 -19.87 -12.07 13.42
C ILE A 348 -20.10 -13.28 12.52
N PRO A 349 -20.69 -14.38 13.03
CA PRO A 349 -20.86 -15.61 12.26
C PRO A 349 -21.99 -15.46 11.23
N TYR A 350 -21.98 -16.30 10.19
CA TYR A 350 -23.15 -16.51 9.35
C TYR A 350 -24.19 -17.34 10.11
N ALA A 351 -25.32 -16.76 10.42
CA ALA A 351 -26.41 -17.38 11.17
C ALA A 351 -27.74 -16.73 10.82
N PRO A 352 -28.34 -17.01 9.66
CA PRO A 352 -29.53 -16.33 9.17
C PRO A 352 -30.77 -16.51 10.08
N ASP A 353 -30.91 -17.68 10.73
CA ASP A 353 -32.02 -17.91 11.66
C ASP A 353 -31.89 -17.04 12.91
N SER A 354 -30.67 -16.93 13.45
CA SER A 354 -30.37 -16.02 14.56
C SER A 354 -30.59 -14.55 14.15
N ALA A 355 -30.21 -14.19 12.93
CA ALA A 355 -30.46 -12.86 12.38
C ALA A 355 -31.97 -12.55 12.35
N ALA A 356 -32.77 -13.46 11.82
CA ALA A 356 -34.23 -13.32 11.79
C ALA A 356 -34.83 -13.16 13.20
N ALA A 357 -34.36 -13.95 14.16
CA ALA A 357 -34.80 -13.87 15.55
C ALA A 357 -34.40 -12.55 16.24
N ILE A 358 -33.21 -12.01 15.94
CA ILE A 358 -32.78 -10.69 16.42
C ILE A 358 -33.67 -9.59 15.83
N LEU A 359 -33.90 -9.60 14.54
CA LEU A 359 -34.77 -8.63 13.87
C LEU A 359 -36.16 -8.63 14.48
N GLU A 360 -36.74 -9.81 14.73
CA GLU A 360 -38.07 -9.95 15.38
C GLU A 360 -38.07 -9.32 16.78
N ARG A 361 -37.06 -9.65 17.62
CA ARG A 361 -36.96 -9.06 18.97
C ARG A 361 -36.77 -7.54 18.94
N ARG A 362 -36.19 -6.99 17.87
CA ARG A 362 -36.06 -5.53 17.68
C ARG A 362 -37.30 -4.89 17.07
N GLY A 363 -38.39 -5.65 16.90
CA GLY A 363 -39.68 -5.18 16.43
C GLY A 363 -39.83 -5.14 14.90
N TRP A 364 -38.93 -5.79 14.16
CA TRP A 364 -39.00 -5.94 12.71
C TRP A 364 -39.80 -7.20 12.36
N VAL A 365 -41.09 -7.05 12.14
CA VAL A 365 -42.06 -8.14 11.88
C VAL A 365 -42.21 -8.37 10.38
N MET A 366 -42.28 -9.65 9.96
CA MET A 366 -42.44 -10.02 8.55
C MET A 366 -43.80 -9.53 8.00
N GLY A 367 -43.76 -8.73 6.94
CA GLY A 367 -44.94 -8.26 6.23
C GLY A 367 -45.43 -9.24 5.18
N LYS A 368 -46.63 -8.99 4.66
CA LYS A 368 -47.23 -9.80 3.56
C LYS A 368 -46.48 -9.66 2.22
N ASP A 369 -45.73 -8.58 2.08
CA ASP A 369 -44.87 -8.27 0.94
C ASP A 369 -43.52 -9.00 0.98
N GLY A 370 -43.28 -9.79 2.03
CA GLY A 370 -42.01 -10.49 2.24
C GLY A 370 -40.88 -9.60 2.78
N ILE A 371 -41.20 -8.37 3.15
CA ILE A 371 -40.26 -7.41 3.78
C ILE A 371 -40.65 -7.30 5.26
N ARG A 372 -39.65 -7.16 6.14
CA ARG A 372 -39.91 -6.87 7.54
C ARG A 372 -40.25 -5.38 7.72
N HIS A 373 -41.16 -5.10 8.66
CA HIS A 373 -41.55 -3.75 9.01
C HIS A 373 -41.45 -3.51 10.51
N LYS A 374 -41.07 -2.29 10.89
CA LYS A 374 -41.15 -1.77 12.25
C LYS A 374 -42.14 -0.60 12.25
N GLY A 375 -43.36 -0.86 12.64
CA GLY A 375 -44.47 0.07 12.40
C GLY A 375 -44.68 0.28 10.88
N ALA A 376 -44.65 1.51 10.43
CA ALA A 376 -44.76 1.85 9.01
C ALA A 376 -43.42 1.79 8.22
N THR A 377 -42.30 1.61 8.91
CA THR A 377 -40.94 1.63 8.30
C THR A 377 -40.57 0.25 7.76
N PRO A 378 -40.31 0.07 6.46
CA PRO A 378 -39.81 -1.17 5.91
C PRO A 378 -38.35 -1.36 6.23
N LEU A 379 -37.88 -2.61 6.39
CA LEU A 379 -36.49 -2.98 6.48
C LEU A 379 -35.84 -2.93 5.08
N GLN A 380 -35.72 -1.71 4.60
CA GLN A 380 -35.22 -1.41 3.26
C GLN A 380 -34.14 -0.33 3.32
N PHE A 381 -33.11 -0.48 2.50
CA PHE A 381 -32.02 0.48 2.37
C PHE A 381 -31.35 0.36 0.99
N SER A 382 -30.63 1.39 0.59
CA SER A 382 -29.79 1.37 -0.61
C SER A 382 -28.33 1.21 -0.27
N MET A 383 -27.57 0.61 -1.19
CA MET A 383 -26.11 0.52 -1.11
C MET A 383 -25.48 1.11 -2.35
N ILE A 384 -24.64 2.14 -2.15
CA ILE A 384 -23.89 2.78 -3.23
C ILE A 384 -22.60 2.01 -3.54
N ILE A 385 -22.27 1.91 -4.85
CA ILE A 385 -21.09 1.15 -5.34
C ILE A 385 -20.50 1.89 -6.54
N PRO A 386 -19.15 2.03 -6.64
CA PRO A 386 -18.51 2.53 -7.85
C PRO A 386 -18.79 1.62 -9.06
N VAL A 387 -19.24 2.19 -10.18
CA VAL A 387 -19.53 1.44 -11.42
C VAL A 387 -18.32 0.70 -11.99
N THR A 388 -17.11 1.16 -11.69
CA THR A 388 -15.86 0.52 -12.10
C THR A 388 -15.52 -0.76 -11.34
N SER A 389 -16.22 -1.05 -10.23
CA SER A 389 -15.94 -2.21 -9.38
C SER A 389 -16.90 -3.38 -9.65
N THR A 390 -16.64 -4.13 -10.71
CA THR A 390 -17.45 -5.31 -11.10
C THR A 390 -17.55 -6.33 -9.96
N GLN A 391 -16.49 -6.56 -9.22
CA GLN A 391 -16.47 -7.52 -8.11
C GLN A 391 -17.42 -7.11 -6.96
N ARG A 392 -17.43 -5.82 -6.60
CA ARG A 392 -18.36 -5.33 -5.57
C ARG A 392 -19.81 -5.43 -6.04
N GLN A 393 -20.09 -5.17 -7.32
CA GLN A 393 -21.44 -5.32 -7.89
C GLN A 393 -21.90 -6.77 -7.86
N GLN A 394 -21.07 -7.72 -8.30
CA GLN A 394 -21.38 -9.15 -8.25
C GLN A 394 -21.65 -9.61 -6.81
N MET A 395 -20.84 -9.15 -5.86
CA MET A 395 -21.01 -9.47 -4.45
C MET A 395 -22.29 -8.88 -3.88
N ALA A 396 -22.63 -7.65 -4.27
CA ALA A 396 -23.87 -6.99 -3.85
C ALA A 396 -25.13 -7.75 -4.29
N VAL A 397 -25.12 -8.31 -5.51
CA VAL A 397 -26.25 -9.14 -6.00
C VAL A 397 -26.41 -10.40 -5.13
N LEU A 398 -25.31 -11.06 -4.76
CA LEU A 398 -25.35 -12.20 -3.84
C LEU A 398 -25.88 -11.80 -2.46
N MET A 399 -25.49 -10.64 -1.97
CA MET A 399 -25.96 -10.10 -0.69
C MET A 399 -27.47 -9.78 -0.71
N GLN A 400 -27.98 -9.19 -1.81
CA GLN A 400 -29.42 -8.95 -1.98
C GLN A 400 -30.23 -10.24 -1.77
N ASP A 401 -29.79 -11.32 -2.38
CA ASP A 401 -30.45 -12.63 -2.31
C ASP A 401 -30.45 -13.20 -0.89
N MET A 402 -29.33 -13.05 -0.18
CA MET A 402 -29.19 -13.50 1.21
C MET A 402 -30.04 -12.65 2.18
N LEU A 403 -30.02 -11.34 2.03
CA LEU A 403 -30.77 -10.40 2.85
C LEU A 403 -32.29 -10.55 2.66
N LYS A 404 -32.74 -10.81 1.43
CA LYS A 404 -34.14 -11.09 1.12
C LYS A 404 -34.68 -12.28 1.93
N LYS A 405 -33.87 -13.31 2.17
CA LYS A 405 -34.29 -14.50 2.95
C LYS A 405 -34.65 -14.18 4.40
N VAL A 406 -34.07 -13.13 4.97
CA VAL A 406 -34.39 -12.65 6.31
C VAL A 406 -35.38 -11.48 6.30
N GLY A 407 -35.98 -11.16 5.14
CA GLY A 407 -36.98 -10.10 4.99
C GLY A 407 -36.41 -8.68 4.91
N ALA A 408 -35.15 -8.52 4.53
CA ALA A 408 -34.52 -7.23 4.28
C ALA A 408 -34.40 -6.95 2.77
N ARG A 409 -34.76 -5.75 2.32
CA ARG A 409 -34.62 -5.29 0.94
C ARG A 409 -33.41 -4.36 0.84
N MET A 410 -32.45 -4.73 0.01
CA MET A 410 -31.31 -3.89 -0.32
C MET A 410 -31.38 -3.50 -1.80
N ASP A 411 -31.39 -2.20 -2.10
CA ASP A 411 -31.34 -1.68 -3.46
C ASP A 411 -29.89 -1.30 -3.81
N ILE A 412 -29.43 -1.66 -5.02
CA ILE A 412 -28.04 -1.39 -5.46
C ILE A 412 -28.06 -0.12 -6.31
N GLU A 413 -27.25 0.88 -5.92
CA GLU A 413 -27.07 2.13 -6.66
C GLU A 413 -25.62 2.19 -7.17
N THR A 414 -25.40 2.11 -8.49
CA THR A 414 -24.09 2.25 -9.10
C THR A 414 -23.86 3.66 -9.63
N MET A 415 -22.63 4.19 -9.46
CA MET A 415 -22.25 5.52 -9.90
C MET A 415 -20.75 5.60 -10.22
N ASP A 416 -20.32 6.67 -10.89
CA ASP A 416 -18.90 6.96 -11.08
C ASP A 416 -18.18 7.25 -9.74
N PHE A 417 -16.85 7.12 -9.73
CA PHE A 417 -16.07 7.27 -8.50
C PHE A 417 -16.12 8.70 -7.91
N PRO A 418 -16.06 9.79 -8.69
CA PRO A 418 -16.26 11.14 -8.17
C PRO A 418 -17.62 11.33 -7.47
N THR A 419 -18.70 10.87 -8.07
CA THR A 419 -20.05 10.92 -7.47
C THR A 419 -20.12 10.08 -6.20
N PHE A 420 -19.53 8.87 -6.20
CA PHE A 420 -19.43 8.02 -5.01
C PHE A 420 -18.70 8.75 -3.87
N GLY A 421 -17.55 9.37 -4.15
CA GLY A 421 -16.78 10.14 -3.18
C GLY A 421 -17.55 11.36 -2.65
N ALA A 422 -18.23 12.10 -3.51
CA ALA A 422 -19.06 13.24 -3.11
C ALA A 422 -20.22 12.83 -2.20
N ARG A 423 -20.91 11.72 -2.50
CA ARG A 423 -21.98 11.18 -1.65
C ARG A 423 -21.46 10.67 -0.31
N ALA A 424 -20.31 10.00 -0.31
CA ALA A 424 -19.64 9.58 0.93
C ALA A 424 -19.30 10.78 1.81
N SER A 425 -18.65 11.80 1.23
CA SER A 425 -18.27 13.04 1.91
C SER A 425 -19.48 13.86 2.39
N GLY A 426 -20.56 13.83 1.64
CA GLY A 426 -21.84 14.46 2.01
C GLY A 426 -22.72 13.61 2.93
N HIS A 427 -22.23 12.42 3.38
CA HIS A 427 -23.00 11.46 4.18
C HIS A 427 -24.34 11.05 3.55
N ASP A 428 -24.45 11.14 2.21
CA ASP A 428 -25.67 10.89 1.47
C ASP A 428 -25.77 9.43 0.98
N PHE A 429 -25.81 8.50 1.91
CA PHE A 429 -25.98 7.06 1.65
C PHE A 429 -26.62 6.37 2.87
N ASP A 430 -27.25 5.23 2.64
CA ASP A 430 -27.66 4.33 3.71
C ASP A 430 -26.53 3.35 4.03
N ALA A 431 -26.03 2.66 3.01
CA ALA A 431 -24.85 1.83 3.06
C ALA A 431 -23.94 2.13 1.86
N MET A 432 -22.63 1.89 1.99
CA MET A 432 -21.68 2.00 0.89
C MET A 432 -20.73 0.79 0.89
N PHE A 433 -20.48 0.23 -0.30
CA PHE A 433 -19.46 -0.81 -0.42
C PHE A 433 -18.10 -0.15 -0.56
N ASP A 434 -17.45 0.00 0.57
CA ASP A 434 -16.20 0.72 0.76
C ASP A 434 -14.97 -0.15 0.56
N GLY A 435 -13.82 0.46 0.40
CA GLY A 435 -12.50 -0.18 0.39
C GLY A 435 -11.48 0.77 0.94
N MET A 436 -10.68 0.31 1.87
CA MET A 436 -9.70 1.10 2.59
C MET A 436 -8.31 0.52 2.40
N SER A 437 -7.37 1.37 1.97
CA SER A 437 -5.95 1.07 2.05
C SER A 437 -5.46 1.48 3.43
N LEU A 438 -4.98 0.52 4.19
CA LEU A 438 -4.52 0.75 5.54
C LEU A 438 -3.07 1.26 5.54
N ASP A 439 -2.76 2.12 6.47
CA ASP A 439 -1.39 2.42 6.84
C ASP A 439 -0.83 1.24 7.69
N PRO A 440 0.46 0.90 7.63
CA PRO A 440 1.05 -0.09 8.52
C PRO A 440 0.88 0.26 10.01
N THR A 441 0.69 1.53 10.35
CA THR A 441 0.45 1.97 11.72
C THR A 441 -1.02 1.86 12.13
N PRO A 442 -1.37 1.64 13.41
CA PRO A 442 -2.76 1.61 13.85
C PRO A 442 -3.38 3.00 13.96
N SER A 443 -2.64 4.08 13.72
CA SER A 443 -3.18 5.45 13.72
C SER A 443 -4.32 5.62 12.70
N GLY A 444 -4.30 4.87 11.60
CA GLY A 444 -5.37 4.85 10.59
C GLY A 444 -6.74 4.51 11.18
N ILE A 445 -6.81 3.61 12.17
CA ILE A 445 -8.10 3.27 12.81
C ILE A 445 -8.68 4.47 13.58
N ARG A 446 -7.83 5.33 14.13
CA ARG A 446 -8.24 6.55 14.81
C ARG A 446 -8.86 7.55 13.84
N GLN A 447 -8.24 7.74 12.69
CA GLN A 447 -8.71 8.66 11.66
C GLN A 447 -10.03 8.20 11.05
N GLU A 448 -10.24 6.90 10.92
CA GLU A 448 -11.38 6.32 10.20
C GLU A 448 -12.62 6.06 11.07
N TRP A 449 -12.45 5.85 12.39
CA TRP A 449 -13.52 5.28 13.21
C TRP A 449 -13.82 6.04 14.51
N THR A 450 -12.97 6.98 14.96
CA THR A 450 -13.28 7.73 16.19
C THR A 450 -14.41 8.74 15.99
N THR A 451 -15.05 9.10 17.10
CA THR A 451 -16.06 10.16 17.12
C THR A 451 -15.48 11.49 16.60
N ALA A 452 -14.22 11.80 16.94
CA ALA A 452 -13.54 12.99 16.46
C ALA A 452 -13.41 13.05 14.93
N ALA A 453 -13.30 11.91 14.26
CA ALA A 453 -13.23 11.82 12.79
C ALA A 453 -14.55 12.18 12.09
N THR A 454 -15.65 12.30 12.81
CA THR A 454 -16.94 12.76 12.28
C THR A 454 -17.06 14.29 12.26
N LEU A 455 -16.20 15.01 13.01
CA LEU A 455 -16.35 16.44 13.29
C LEU A 455 -15.46 17.34 12.42
N GLY A 456 -14.40 16.78 11.83
CA GLY A 456 -13.50 17.53 10.94
C GLY A 456 -14.05 17.56 9.51
N GLY A 457 -13.97 18.68 8.82
CA GLY A 457 -14.40 18.83 7.42
C GLY A 457 -13.71 17.92 6.40
N GLY A 458 -12.98 16.90 6.86
CA GLY A 458 -12.48 15.74 6.14
C GLY A 458 -13.18 14.50 6.65
N THR A 459 -13.84 13.83 5.83
CA THR A 459 -14.86 12.81 5.97
C THR A 459 -14.32 11.41 6.14
N SER A 460 -13.37 11.21 7.05
CA SER A 460 -12.76 9.90 7.26
C SER A 460 -13.73 8.89 7.93
N ASN A 461 -14.74 9.39 8.68
CA ASN A 461 -15.80 8.55 9.26
C ASN A 461 -17.18 8.91 8.67
N PRO A 462 -17.43 8.65 7.39
CA PRO A 462 -18.67 9.05 6.72
C PRO A 462 -19.93 8.31 7.22
N GLY A 463 -19.76 7.20 7.95
CA GLY A 463 -20.84 6.41 8.55
C GLY A 463 -21.35 6.94 9.90
N TYR A 464 -20.74 7.99 10.45
CA TYR A 464 -21.09 8.56 11.76
C TYR A 464 -21.01 7.59 12.93
N TYR A 465 -20.18 6.57 12.86
CA TYR A 465 -19.95 5.70 14.02
C TYR A 465 -19.41 6.51 15.20
N THR A 466 -19.97 6.29 16.38
CA THR A 466 -19.56 6.94 17.62
C THR A 466 -19.60 5.94 18.78
N ASN A 467 -18.49 5.81 19.52
CA ASN A 467 -18.42 5.00 20.72
C ASN A 467 -17.33 5.50 21.67
N ALA A 468 -17.74 6.08 22.80
CA ALA A 468 -16.80 6.65 23.77
C ALA A 468 -15.83 5.62 24.39
N THR A 469 -16.21 4.34 24.47
CA THR A 469 -15.31 3.27 24.95
C THR A 469 -14.26 2.94 23.90
N PHE A 470 -14.65 2.90 22.64
CA PHE A 470 -13.72 2.74 21.51
C PHE A 470 -12.72 3.91 21.47
N ASP A 471 -13.21 5.16 21.50
CA ASP A 471 -12.38 6.37 21.45
C ASP A 471 -11.32 6.34 22.57
N LYS A 472 -11.75 6.11 23.83
CA LYS A 472 -10.85 6.00 24.98
C LYS A 472 -9.84 4.87 24.83
N THR A 473 -10.25 3.74 24.26
CA THR A 473 -9.35 2.57 24.10
C THR A 473 -8.28 2.88 23.06
N VAL A 474 -8.64 3.51 21.94
CA VAL A 474 -7.68 3.93 20.89
C VAL A 474 -6.74 5.02 21.42
N ASP A 475 -7.27 6.04 22.13
CA ASP A 475 -6.44 7.10 22.71
C ASP A 475 -5.47 6.54 23.78
N SER A 476 -5.94 5.59 24.59
CA SER A 476 -5.08 4.90 25.55
C SER A 476 -3.98 4.09 24.85
N ALA A 477 -4.32 3.35 23.78
CA ALA A 477 -3.33 2.60 22.99
C ALA A 477 -2.24 3.53 22.42
N ALA A 478 -2.65 4.66 21.83
CA ALA A 478 -1.74 5.63 21.22
C ALA A 478 -0.79 6.32 22.23
N THR A 479 -1.16 6.36 23.51
CA THR A 479 -0.36 7.01 24.58
C THR A 479 0.37 6.03 25.49
N THR A 480 0.10 4.73 25.36
CA THR A 480 0.75 3.66 26.15
C THR A 480 2.15 3.42 25.61
N MET A 481 3.17 3.47 26.49
CA MET A 481 4.59 3.31 26.10
C MET A 481 5.09 1.87 26.17
N ASP A 482 4.32 0.96 26.71
CA ASP A 482 4.59 -0.49 26.65
C ASP A 482 4.02 -1.04 25.34
N PRO A 483 4.86 -1.54 24.41
CA PRO A 483 4.39 -2.05 23.13
C PRO A 483 3.39 -3.19 23.23
N ALA A 484 3.59 -4.13 24.16
CA ALA A 484 2.69 -5.28 24.33
C ALA A 484 1.31 -4.82 24.83
N LEU A 485 1.29 -3.90 25.78
CA LEU A 485 0.05 -3.32 26.30
C LEU A 485 -0.66 -2.47 25.23
N ALA A 486 0.06 -1.69 24.44
CA ALA A 486 -0.52 -0.92 23.33
C ALA A 486 -1.16 -1.84 22.29
N ILE A 487 -0.46 -2.90 21.87
CA ILE A 487 -1.00 -3.91 20.93
C ILE A 487 -2.28 -4.55 21.51
N ALA A 488 -2.28 -4.91 22.80
CA ALA A 488 -3.46 -5.48 23.45
C ALA A 488 -4.65 -4.49 23.44
N GLN A 489 -4.39 -3.20 23.65
CA GLN A 489 -5.42 -2.16 23.59
C GLN A 489 -5.94 -1.94 22.16
N TYR A 490 -5.09 -1.93 21.14
CA TYR A 490 -5.55 -1.89 19.76
C TYR A 490 -6.42 -3.09 19.39
N ARG A 491 -6.03 -4.30 19.78
CA ARG A 491 -6.84 -5.52 19.59
C ARG A 491 -8.20 -5.41 20.28
N ARG A 492 -8.24 -4.84 21.48
CA ARG A 492 -9.49 -4.54 22.17
C ARG A 492 -10.35 -3.52 21.40
N ALA A 493 -9.75 -2.48 20.84
CA ALA A 493 -10.46 -1.51 19.99
C ALA A 493 -11.05 -2.19 18.76
N TYR A 494 -10.30 -3.07 18.08
CA TYR A 494 -10.81 -3.84 16.96
C TYR A 494 -12.00 -4.72 17.36
N ALA A 495 -11.91 -5.38 18.50
CA ALA A 495 -13.02 -6.20 19.01
C ALA A 495 -14.29 -5.39 19.27
N ILE A 496 -14.15 -4.16 19.79
CA ILE A 496 -15.29 -3.23 19.96
C ILE A 496 -15.91 -2.88 18.62
N LEU A 497 -15.12 -2.51 17.61
CA LEU A 497 -15.63 -2.21 16.27
C LEU A 497 -16.33 -3.40 15.61
N ILE A 498 -15.77 -4.60 15.77
CA ILE A 498 -16.37 -5.81 15.22
C ILE A 498 -17.71 -6.07 15.90
N ASP A 499 -17.80 -5.88 17.20
CA ASP A 499 -19.02 -6.12 17.97
C ASP A 499 -20.11 -5.07 17.71
N ASP A 500 -19.73 -3.80 17.53
CA ASP A 500 -20.67 -2.71 17.21
C ASP A 500 -21.13 -2.76 15.75
N ALA A 501 -20.41 -3.44 14.88
CA ALA A 501 -20.73 -3.62 13.47
C ALA A 501 -21.05 -2.30 12.74
N PRO A 502 -20.23 -1.25 12.80
CA PRO A 502 -20.43 -0.06 11.96
C PRO A 502 -20.21 -0.38 10.48
N GLY A 503 -19.66 -1.56 10.20
CA GLY A 503 -19.51 -2.13 8.87
C GLY A 503 -19.60 -3.64 8.88
N MET A 504 -19.94 -4.20 7.72
CA MET A 504 -19.87 -5.63 7.44
C MET A 504 -18.52 -5.91 6.77
N TRP A 505 -17.58 -6.49 7.50
CA TRP A 505 -16.23 -6.79 7.03
C TRP A 505 -16.28 -7.90 6.00
N MET A 506 -15.96 -7.60 4.73
CA MET A 506 -16.17 -8.53 3.61
C MET A 506 -14.92 -9.33 3.27
N TYR A 507 -13.84 -8.69 2.83
CA TYR A 507 -12.65 -9.41 2.41
C TYR A 507 -11.37 -8.57 2.50
N GLU A 508 -10.25 -9.29 2.67
CA GLU A 508 -8.91 -8.78 2.43
C GLU A 508 -8.53 -9.19 1.00
N LEU A 509 -8.13 -8.24 0.18
CA LEU A 509 -7.76 -8.52 -1.20
C LEU A 509 -6.24 -8.69 -1.31
N PRO A 510 -5.71 -9.93 -1.40
CA PRO A 510 -4.29 -10.11 -1.69
C PRO A 510 -3.98 -9.60 -3.09
N SER A 511 -2.78 -9.06 -3.26
CA SER A 511 -2.26 -8.73 -4.57
C SER A 511 -1.69 -9.98 -5.25
N VAL A 512 -1.79 -10.04 -6.58
CA VAL A 512 -1.22 -11.11 -7.39
C VAL A 512 -0.40 -10.49 -8.50
N ALA A 513 0.91 -10.68 -8.47
CA ALA A 513 1.82 -10.24 -9.51
C ALA A 513 2.04 -11.34 -10.56
N GLY A 514 2.25 -10.95 -11.81
CA GLY A 514 2.73 -11.82 -12.88
C GLY A 514 4.19 -11.54 -13.19
N MET A 515 4.98 -12.58 -13.40
CA MET A 515 6.40 -12.41 -13.71
C MET A 515 6.99 -13.56 -14.49
N THR A 516 8.14 -13.31 -15.12
CA THR A 516 8.92 -14.37 -15.80
C THR A 516 9.48 -15.37 -14.79
N GLN A 517 9.66 -16.64 -15.21
CA GLN A 517 10.16 -17.71 -14.32
C GLN A 517 11.54 -17.39 -13.74
N ASN A 518 12.39 -16.73 -14.52
CA ASN A 518 13.77 -16.37 -14.13
C ASN A 518 13.87 -15.09 -13.28
N LEU A 519 12.75 -14.42 -12.97
CA LEU A 519 12.72 -13.31 -12.02
C LEU A 519 12.50 -13.85 -10.60
N HIS A 520 13.39 -13.53 -9.70
CA HIS A 520 13.33 -13.93 -8.29
C HIS A 520 13.23 -12.67 -7.43
N PRO A 521 11.99 -12.28 -7.05
CA PRO A 521 11.81 -11.16 -6.15
C PRO A 521 12.26 -11.52 -4.74
N ALA A 522 12.79 -10.55 -4.01
CA ALA A 522 12.81 -10.59 -2.55
C ALA A 522 11.35 -10.54 -2.02
N PRO A 523 11.10 -10.78 -0.74
CA PRO A 523 9.75 -10.74 -0.19
C PRO A 523 8.97 -9.49 -0.59
N LEU A 524 7.78 -9.70 -1.15
CA LEU A 524 6.87 -8.61 -1.53
C LEU A 524 6.10 -8.18 -0.28
N ARG A 525 6.38 -6.99 0.23
CA ARG A 525 5.74 -6.47 1.43
C ARG A 525 4.32 -5.98 1.11
N ALA A 526 3.47 -6.03 2.11
CA ALA A 526 2.07 -5.62 1.98
C ALA A 526 1.88 -4.11 1.79
N ASP A 527 2.74 -3.31 2.42
CA ASP A 527 2.73 -1.84 2.37
C ASP A 527 3.42 -1.29 1.12
N LEU A 528 4.58 -1.84 0.78
CA LEU A 528 5.43 -1.42 -0.35
C LEU A 528 6.03 -2.67 -1.00
N TRP A 529 5.33 -3.28 -1.96
CA TRP A 529 5.80 -4.51 -2.62
C TRP A 529 7.20 -4.35 -3.25
N PHE A 530 7.56 -3.14 -3.61
CA PHE A 530 8.84 -2.76 -4.22
C PHE A 530 9.93 -2.39 -3.21
N ALA A 531 9.71 -2.55 -1.90
CA ALA A 531 10.66 -2.13 -0.85
C ALA A 531 12.06 -2.75 -1.01
N HIS A 532 12.14 -3.94 -1.59
CA HIS A 532 13.39 -4.71 -1.75
C HIS A 532 13.83 -4.85 -3.20
N LEU A 533 13.48 -3.93 -4.10
CA LEU A 533 13.87 -4.01 -5.52
C LEU A 533 15.38 -4.17 -5.75
N ALA A 534 16.21 -3.61 -4.87
CA ALA A 534 17.67 -3.74 -4.95
C ALA A 534 18.17 -5.18 -4.73
N ASP A 535 17.38 -6.02 -4.05
CA ASP A 535 17.70 -7.41 -3.72
C ASP A 535 17.12 -8.43 -4.73
N TRP A 536 16.30 -7.98 -5.68
CA TRP A 536 15.75 -8.85 -6.70
C TRP A 536 16.82 -9.36 -7.65
N THR A 537 16.63 -10.57 -8.21
CA THR A 537 17.58 -11.15 -9.17
C THR A 537 16.88 -11.63 -10.43
N VAL A 538 17.58 -11.59 -11.55
CA VAL A 538 17.15 -12.13 -12.85
C VAL A 538 18.19 -13.15 -13.31
N GLY A 539 17.73 -14.33 -13.76
CA GLY A 539 18.58 -15.42 -14.26
C GLY A 539 18.56 -16.65 -13.34
N ASP A 540 19.45 -17.61 -13.58
CA ASP A 540 19.54 -18.87 -12.82
C ASP A 540 20.13 -18.72 -11.41
N GLY A 541 20.15 -17.49 -10.89
CA GLY A 541 20.61 -17.19 -9.52
C GLY A 541 19.68 -17.85 -8.50
N ALA A 542 20.28 -18.46 -7.45
CA ALA A 542 19.52 -19.00 -6.32
C ALA A 542 18.62 -17.88 -5.75
N ALA A 543 17.35 -18.21 -5.47
CA ALA A 543 16.45 -17.32 -4.75
C ALA A 543 17.13 -16.77 -3.49
N PRO A 544 16.92 -15.49 -3.11
CA PRO A 544 17.49 -14.93 -1.89
C PRO A 544 17.18 -15.83 -0.70
N LYS A 545 18.20 -16.17 0.11
CA LYS A 545 18.00 -16.93 1.35
C LYS A 545 17.10 -16.12 2.27
N GLY A 546 15.87 -16.57 2.47
CA GLY A 546 14.82 -15.88 3.22
C GLY A 546 13.48 -15.79 2.49
N ALA A 547 13.43 -16.09 1.18
CA ALA A 547 12.21 -16.12 0.40
C ALA A 547 11.34 -17.39 0.65
N SER A 548 11.52 -18.08 1.75
CA SER A 548 10.55 -19.06 2.23
C SER A 548 9.35 -18.30 2.77
N ALA A 549 8.44 -17.96 1.86
CA ALA A 549 7.08 -17.59 2.22
C ALA A 549 6.49 -18.77 2.99
N THR A 550 6.50 -18.68 4.30
CA THR A 550 5.67 -19.52 5.17
C THR A 550 4.21 -19.07 4.98
N LEU A 551 3.68 -19.31 3.80
CA LEU A 551 2.26 -19.55 3.63
C LEU A 551 2.03 -20.98 4.11
N ALA A 552 2.05 -21.16 5.43
CA ALA A 552 1.47 -22.33 6.03
C ALA A 552 0.01 -22.38 5.56
N ALA A 553 -0.27 -23.31 4.67
CA ALA A 553 -1.62 -23.78 4.42
C ALA A 553 -2.16 -24.23 5.77
N GLY A 554 -2.95 -23.39 6.41
CA GLY A 554 -3.78 -23.76 7.52
C GLY A 554 -4.82 -24.76 7.01
N THR A 555 -4.46 -26.03 6.99
CA THR A 555 -5.42 -27.13 7.05
C THR A 555 -5.97 -27.15 8.45
N HIS A 556 -7.16 -26.60 8.65
CA HIS A 556 -8.28 -27.15 9.45
C HIS A 556 -9.43 -26.15 9.47
#